data_29a698eeef65172a8d926cff0adf1344
#
_entry.id   29a698eeef65172a8d926cff0adf1344
#
_cell.length_a   1.000
_cell.length_b   1.000
_cell.length_c   1.000
_cell.angle_alpha   90.00
_cell.angle_beta   90.00
_cell.angle_gamma   90.00
#
_symmetry.space_group_name_H-M   'P 1'
#
loop_
_entity.id
_entity.type
_entity.pdbx_description
1 polymer ?
#
loop_
_entity_poly.entity_id
_entity_poly.type
_entity_poly.pdbx_seq_one_letter_code
_entity_poly.pdbx_strand_id
1 'polypeptide(L)'
;KLNSPCTDLTDFETYHKTIVDQELFTIRDLTLTELARILGISNRCLSKQIKASTTENFYGYINSLRVDKVKELIIQDGDKYTLFALAERSGFNSNSSFHSVFKELTGMTPNEFKRLL
;
A
#
# COMPACT_ATOMS: atom_id res chain seq x y z
N LYS A 1 14.83 12.64 -11.61
CA LYS A 1 14.71 14.06 -11.87
C LYS A 1 13.33 14.59 -11.68
N LEU A 2 13.24 15.66 -10.93
CA LEU A 2 11.94 16.22 -10.62
C LEU A 2 11.29 16.94 -11.79
N ASN A 3 12.07 17.23 -12.83
CA ASN A 3 11.59 17.98 -13.98
C ASN A 3 11.07 17.12 -15.11
N SER A 4 11.10 15.82 -14.97
CA SER A 4 10.66 14.94 -16.04
C SER A 4 9.18 15.13 -16.32
N PRO A 5 8.77 15.19 -17.60
CA PRO A 5 7.35 15.27 -17.91
C PRO A 5 6.62 14.06 -17.38
N CYS A 6 5.42 14.27 -16.91
CA CYS A 6 4.64 13.21 -16.30
C CYS A 6 3.56 12.74 -17.25
N THR A 7 3.94 12.33 -18.43
CA THR A 7 2.97 12.01 -19.47
C THR A 7 2.95 10.55 -19.89
N ASP A 8 3.96 9.78 -19.50
CA ASP A 8 4.09 8.40 -19.94
C ASP A 8 3.66 7.45 -18.83
N LEU A 9 2.58 6.73 -19.05
CA LEU A 9 2.05 5.82 -18.05
C LEU A 9 2.94 4.60 -17.83
N THR A 10 3.88 4.32 -18.74
CA THR A 10 4.82 3.22 -18.51
C THR A 10 5.76 3.53 -17.35
N ASP A 11 5.93 4.81 -17.02
CA ASP A 11 6.72 5.19 -15.85
C ASP A 11 6.09 4.68 -14.57
N PHE A 12 4.75 4.62 -14.52
CA PHE A 12 4.08 4.11 -13.33
C PHE A 12 4.47 2.65 -13.06
N GLU A 13 4.58 1.85 -14.09
CA GLU A 13 4.97 0.46 -13.89
C GLU A 13 6.33 0.36 -13.22
N THR A 14 7.27 1.21 -13.62
CA THR A 14 8.58 1.25 -12.99
C THR A 14 8.48 1.69 -11.53
N TYR A 15 7.72 2.75 -11.26
CA TYR A 15 7.53 3.23 -9.90
C TYR A 15 6.82 2.17 -9.05
N HIS A 16 5.79 1.55 -9.61
CA HIS A 16 5.05 0.51 -8.90
C HIS A 16 5.96 -0.66 -8.53
N LYS A 17 6.79 -1.08 -9.48
CA LYS A 17 7.72 -2.18 -9.22
C LYS A 17 8.68 -1.83 -8.08
N THR A 18 9.20 -0.60 -8.06
CA THR A 18 10.07 -0.16 -6.99
C THR A 18 9.34 -0.15 -5.65
N ILE A 19 8.12 0.37 -5.64
CA ILE A 19 7.32 0.45 -4.42
C ILE A 19 7.07 -0.95 -3.85
N VAL A 20 6.76 -1.90 -4.72
CA VAL A 20 6.45 -3.27 -4.29
C VAL A 20 7.72 -4.01 -3.91
N ASP A 21 8.76 -3.97 -4.75
CA ASP A 21 9.98 -4.74 -4.51
C ASP A 21 10.71 -4.27 -3.25
N GLN A 22 10.72 -2.97 -2.98
CA GLN A 22 11.35 -2.44 -1.79
C GLN A 22 10.37 -2.27 -0.63
N GLU A 23 9.13 -2.67 -0.83
CA GLU A 23 8.08 -2.61 0.18
C GLU A 23 7.93 -1.22 0.80
N LEU A 24 8.02 -0.19 -0.05
CA LEU A 24 7.93 1.18 0.43
C LEU A 24 6.56 1.48 1.06
N PHE A 25 5.53 0.75 0.66
CA PHE A 25 4.20 0.94 1.22
C PHE A 25 4.12 0.54 2.69
N THR A 26 5.11 -0.19 3.20
CA THR A 26 5.12 -0.59 4.62
C THR A 26 5.68 0.50 5.53
N ILE A 27 6.18 1.59 4.97
CA ILE A 27 6.65 2.71 5.78
C ILE A 27 5.44 3.31 6.48
N ARG A 28 5.52 3.37 7.81
CA ARG A 28 4.43 3.97 8.59
C ARG A 28 4.35 5.45 8.31
N ASP A 29 3.12 5.97 8.30
CA ASP A 29 2.87 7.39 8.08
C ASP A 29 3.42 7.88 6.74
N LEU A 30 3.55 6.97 5.76
CA LEU A 30 4.01 7.33 4.44
C LEU A 30 3.05 8.34 3.82
N THR A 31 3.59 9.44 3.32
CA THR A 31 2.81 10.46 2.63
C THR A 31 3.16 10.48 1.16
N LEU A 32 2.28 11.11 0.38
CA LEU A 32 2.55 11.31 -1.06
C LEU A 32 3.87 12.04 -1.25
N THR A 33 4.12 13.09 -0.46
CA THR A 33 5.35 13.87 -0.55
C THR A 33 6.59 13.01 -0.30
N GLU A 34 6.52 12.18 0.74
CA GLU A 34 7.67 11.34 1.07
C GLU A 34 7.93 10.32 -0.03
N LEU A 35 6.87 9.67 -0.53
CA LEU A 35 7.04 8.68 -1.58
C LEU A 35 7.58 9.32 -2.86
N ALA A 36 7.03 10.49 -3.24
CA ALA A 36 7.51 11.20 -4.41
C ALA A 36 8.98 11.54 -4.27
N ARG A 37 9.41 11.97 -3.08
CA ARG A 37 10.80 12.28 -2.81
C ARG A 37 11.68 11.05 -3.00
N ILE A 38 11.26 9.92 -2.47
CA ILE A 38 12.02 8.67 -2.62
C ILE A 38 12.16 8.29 -4.09
N LEU A 39 11.09 8.46 -4.86
CA LEU A 39 11.10 8.11 -6.28
C LEU A 39 11.74 9.15 -7.16
N GLY A 40 12.02 10.35 -6.63
CA GLY A 40 12.68 11.41 -7.39
C GLY A 40 11.76 12.12 -8.36
N ILE A 41 10.47 12.20 -8.06
CA ILE A 41 9.49 12.87 -8.91
C ILE A 41 8.66 13.84 -8.07
N SER A 42 7.89 14.70 -8.75
CA SER A 42 7.06 15.66 -8.03
C SER A 42 5.80 14.99 -7.47
N ASN A 43 5.22 15.62 -6.44
CA ASN A 43 3.94 15.15 -5.89
C ASN A 43 2.88 15.10 -6.96
N ARG A 44 2.83 16.13 -7.79
CA ARG A 44 1.84 16.22 -8.85
C ARG A 44 2.00 15.08 -9.84
N CYS A 45 3.23 14.78 -10.21
CA CYS A 45 3.51 13.68 -11.13
C CYS A 45 3.03 12.36 -10.55
N LEU A 46 3.44 12.07 -9.31
CA LEU A 46 3.07 10.81 -8.68
C LEU A 46 1.55 10.68 -8.54
N SER A 47 0.90 11.75 -8.11
CA SER A 47 -0.54 11.74 -7.94
C SER A 47 -1.27 11.45 -9.25
N LYS A 48 -0.84 12.09 -10.33
CA LYS A 48 -1.44 11.86 -11.65
C LYS A 48 -1.22 10.43 -12.13
N GLN A 49 -0.01 9.92 -11.94
CA GLN A 49 0.32 8.56 -12.37
C GLN A 49 -0.54 7.52 -11.63
N ILE A 50 -0.67 7.69 -10.33
CA ILE A 50 -1.48 6.78 -9.53
C ILE A 50 -2.94 6.82 -9.99
N LYS A 51 -3.49 8.02 -10.14
CA LYS A 51 -4.90 8.16 -10.51
C LYS A 51 -5.18 7.58 -11.89
N ALA A 52 -4.30 7.85 -12.84
CA ALA A 52 -4.48 7.37 -14.20
C ALA A 52 -4.35 5.86 -14.32
N SER A 53 -3.48 5.26 -13.51
CA SER A 53 -3.17 3.84 -13.63
C SER A 53 -4.02 2.94 -12.75
N THR A 54 -4.53 3.46 -11.62
CA THR A 54 -5.25 2.64 -10.64
C THR A 54 -6.66 3.12 -10.38
N THR A 55 -7.04 4.29 -10.87
CA THR A 55 -8.29 4.98 -10.56
C THR A 55 -8.45 5.31 -9.08
N GLU A 56 -7.41 5.08 -8.27
CA GLU A 56 -7.40 5.39 -6.84
C GLU A 56 -6.57 6.64 -6.57
N ASN A 57 -6.78 7.25 -5.40
CA ASN A 57 -5.83 8.26 -4.95
C ASN A 57 -4.66 7.57 -4.25
N PHE A 58 -3.73 8.38 -3.74
CA PHE A 58 -2.54 7.85 -3.10
C PHE A 58 -2.88 6.88 -1.95
N TYR A 59 -3.80 7.28 -1.07
CA TYR A 59 -4.12 6.45 0.10
C TYR A 59 -4.82 5.16 -0.30
N GLY A 60 -5.72 5.21 -1.28
CA GLY A 60 -6.36 4.00 -1.77
C GLY A 60 -5.35 3.03 -2.36
N TYR A 61 -4.41 3.56 -3.13
CA TYR A 61 -3.38 2.76 -3.74
C TYR A 61 -2.48 2.09 -2.68
N ILE A 62 -1.97 2.89 -1.72
CA ILE A 62 -1.09 2.36 -0.69
C ILE A 62 -1.83 1.37 0.21
N ASN A 63 -3.07 1.67 0.59
CA ASN A 63 -3.84 0.76 1.43
C ASN A 63 -4.10 -0.57 0.72
N SER A 64 -4.32 -0.54 -0.59
CA SER A 64 -4.49 -1.75 -1.36
C SER A 64 -3.26 -2.65 -1.27
N LEU A 65 -2.07 -2.06 -1.40
CA LEU A 65 -0.82 -2.82 -1.29
C LEU A 65 -0.62 -3.36 0.12
N ARG A 66 -0.99 -2.57 1.14
CA ARG A 66 -0.88 -3.01 2.53
C ARG A 66 -1.82 -4.17 2.83
N VAL A 67 -3.02 -4.14 2.29
CA VAL A 67 -3.97 -5.24 2.49
C VAL A 67 -3.45 -6.51 1.81
N ASP A 68 -2.93 -6.39 0.60
CA ASP A 68 -2.35 -7.54 -0.09
C ASP A 68 -1.22 -8.16 0.74
N LYS A 69 -0.37 -7.32 1.32
CA LYS A 69 0.74 -7.80 2.12
C LYS A 69 0.26 -8.49 3.39
N VAL A 70 -0.70 -7.90 4.09
CA VAL A 70 -1.16 -8.51 5.34
C VAL A 70 -1.89 -9.82 5.07
N LYS A 71 -2.60 -9.94 3.94
CA LYS A 71 -3.22 -11.21 3.57
C LYS A 71 -2.16 -12.29 3.39
N GLU A 72 -1.08 -11.97 2.70
CA GLU A 72 0.06 -12.86 2.55
C GLU A 72 0.61 -13.31 3.91
N LEU A 73 0.82 -12.34 4.79
CA LEU A 73 1.39 -12.63 6.10
C LEU A 73 0.45 -13.45 6.97
N ILE A 74 -0.86 -13.23 6.87
CA ILE A 74 -1.83 -14.04 7.61
C ILE A 74 -1.77 -15.49 7.12
N ILE A 75 -1.67 -15.69 5.83
CA ILE A 75 -1.58 -17.03 5.27
C ILE A 75 -0.29 -17.73 5.74
N GLN A 76 0.81 -17.01 5.77
CA GLN A 76 2.11 -17.58 6.12
C GLN A 76 2.33 -17.72 7.61
N ASP A 77 1.98 -16.68 8.38
CA ASP A 77 2.37 -16.56 9.78
C ASP A 77 1.22 -16.28 10.73
N GLY A 78 -0.03 -16.45 10.28
CA GLY A 78 -1.20 -16.14 11.11
C GLY A 78 -1.28 -16.93 12.39
N ASP A 79 -0.62 -18.07 12.46
CA ASP A 79 -0.59 -18.89 13.68
C ASP A 79 0.51 -18.47 14.64
N LYS A 80 1.48 -17.70 14.17
CA LYS A 80 2.64 -17.32 14.97
C LYS A 80 2.54 -15.93 15.58
N TYR A 81 1.80 -15.04 14.95
CA TYR A 81 1.75 -13.64 15.35
C TYR A 81 0.30 -13.17 15.39
N THR A 82 0.06 -12.13 16.19
CA THR A 82 -1.29 -11.53 16.21
C THR A 82 -1.56 -10.86 14.88
N LEU A 83 -2.85 -10.72 14.57
CA LEU A 83 -3.24 -10.04 13.34
C LEU A 83 -2.70 -8.63 13.28
N PHE A 84 -2.74 -7.90 14.42
CA PHE A 84 -2.22 -6.54 14.41
C PHE A 84 -0.70 -6.49 14.24
N ALA A 85 0.03 -7.46 14.79
CA ALA A 85 1.47 -7.50 14.56
C ALA A 85 1.79 -7.63 13.07
N LEU A 86 1.01 -8.45 12.36
CA LEU A 86 1.19 -8.59 10.92
C LEU A 86 0.76 -7.33 10.16
N ALA A 87 -0.28 -6.67 10.64
CA ALA A 87 -0.73 -5.42 10.05
C ALA A 87 0.32 -4.32 10.21
N GLU A 88 0.98 -4.26 11.36
CA GLU A 88 2.05 -3.31 11.57
C GLU A 88 3.20 -3.52 10.60
N ARG A 89 3.56 -4.77 10.37
CA ARG A 89 4.61 -5.11 9.40
C ARG A 89 4.21 -4.72 7.99
N SER A 90 2.92 -4.58 7.73
CA SER A 90 2.41 -4.18 6.42
C SER A 90 2.26 -2.67 6.29
N GLY A 91 2.49 -1.92 7.37
CA GLY A 91 2.46 -0.46 7.32
C GLY A 91 1.29 0.21 8.03
N PHE A 92 0.38 -0.56 8.62
CA PHE A 92 -0.75 0.03 9.32
C PHE A 92 -0.32 0.61 10.68
N ASN A 93 -0.86 1.79 11.00
CA ASN A 93 -0.53 2.50 12.24
C ASN A 93 -1.36 2.08 13.43
N SER A 94 -2.60 1.68 13.20
CA SER A 94 -3.50 1.37 14.29
C SER A 94 -4.37 0.18 13.93
N ASN A 95 -4.82 -0.50 14.96
CA ASN A 95 -5.72 -1.63 14.80
C ASN A 95 -7.05 -1.19 14.17
N SER A 96 -7.52 -0.02 14.57
CA SER A 96 -8.76 0.55 14.06
C SER A 96 -8.68 0.79 12.55
N SER A 97 -7.60 1.44 12.11
CA SER A 97 -7.38 1.69 10.69
C SER A 97 -7.25 0.40 9.91
N PHE A 98 -6.51 -0.56 10.45
CA PHE A 98 -6.33 -1.86 9.82
C PHE A 98 -7.67 -2.56 9.58
N HIS A 99 -8.50 -2.65 10.62
CA HIS A 99 -9.79 -3.32 10.48
C HIS A 99 -10.70 -2.62 9.48
N SER A 100 -10.75 -1.30 9.55
CA SER A 100 -11.61 -0.51 8.68
C SER A 100 -11.21 -0.67 7.21
N VAL A 101 -9.93 -0.52 6.92
CA VAL A 101 -9.43 -0.62 5.55
C VAL A 101 -9.57 -2.04 5.02
N PHE A 102 -9.21 -3.04 5.84
CA PHE A 102 -9.29 -4.43 5.42
C PHE A 102 -10.73 -4.80 5.05
N LYS A 103 -11.69 -4.41 5.90
CA LYS A 103 -13.08 -4.73 5.63
C LYS A 103 -13.60 -4.00 4.40
N GLU A 104 -13.19 -2.75 4.22
CA GLU A 104 -13.63 -1.99 3.06
C GLU A 104 -13.14 -2.62 1.76
N LEU A 105 -11.90 -3.10 1.73
CA LEU A 105 -11.32 -3.62 0.50
C LEU A 105 -11.62 -5.09 0.24
N THR A 106 -11.87 -5.87 1.29
CA THR A 106 -12.09 -7.32 1.12
C THR A 106 -13.53 -7.76 1.41
N GLY A 107 -14.32 -6.90 2.05
CA GLY A 107 -15.68 -7.26 2.42
C GLY A 107 -15.79 -8.06 3.70
N MET A 108 -14.66 -8.36 4.35
CA MET A 108 -14.68 -9.13 5.60
C MET A 108 -13.64 -8.59 6.57
N THR A 109 -13.80 -8.91 7.85
CA THR A 109 -12.82 -8.50 8.85
C THR A 109 -11.58 -9.39 8.75
N PRO A 110 -10.44 -8.93 9.29
CA PRO A 110 -9.24 -9.78 9.31
C PRO A 110 -9.46 -11.11 10.03
N ASN A 111 -10.25 -11.12 11.09
CA ASN A 111 -10.55 -12.36 11.80
C ASN A 111 -11.36 -13.30 10.93
N GLU A 112 -12.34 -12.78 10.20
CA GLU A 112 -13.13 -13.58 9.28
C GLU A 112 -12.26 -14.18 8.19
N PHE A 113 -11.35 -13.38 7.66
CA PHE A 113 -10.42 -13.85 6.64
C PHE A 113 -9.57 -15.00 7.17
N LYS A 114 -9.03 -14.83 8.38
CA LYS A 114 -8.18 -15.87 8.99
C LYS A 114 -8.96 -17.16 9.18
N ARG A 115 -10.23 -17.07 9.56
CA ARG A 115 -11.05 -18.27 9.79
C ARG A 115 -11.34 -19.05 8.51
N LEU A 116 -11.24 -18.41 7.35
CA LEU A 116 -11.43 -19.10 6.08
C LEU A 116 -10.23 -19.96 5.69
N LEU A 117 -9.11 -19.75 6.32
CA LEU A 117 -7.89 -20.50 6.03
C LEU A 117 -7.88 -21.78 6.88
#